data_3e8a5d39d7bcb23237e7370cd528f19c
#
_entry.id   3e8a5d39d7bcb23237e7370cd528f19c
#
_cell.length_a   1.000
_cell.length_b   1.000
_cell.length_c   1.000
_cell.angle_alpha   90.00
_cell.angle_beta   90.00
_cell.angle_gamma   90.00
#
_symmetry.space_group_name_H-M   'P 1'
#
loop_
_entity.id
_entity.type
_entity.pdbx_description
1 polymer ?
#
loop_
_entity_poly.entity_id
_entity_poly.type
_entity_poly.pdbx_seq_one_letter_code
_entity_poly.pdbx_strand_id
1 'polypeptide(L)'
;ALSKPGANGVMFHSFMASQVTPYYDAHSRGGFLGLGLYHHRADLIRALLEGCAHEMRMVVDSFDSDIDGGITDFRLTGGGTKSNGFVQIMTDIIGKPAKVTRERECTVLGAAILGAFGSGEFASIEEAVNAMVKVEGEFTPNKNLNTLYQDQHKIYRGFYEAMANAGQYKALHDFSLKYN
;
A
#
# COMPACT_ATOMS: atom_id res chain seq x y z
N ALA A 1 4.12 1.81 21.30
CA ALA A 1 4.80 1.60 20.01
C ALA A 1 6.31 1.68 20.23
N LEU A 2 7.08 0.76 19.68
CA LEU A 2 8.52 0.67 19.87
C LEU A 2 9.29 1.62 18.92
N SER A 3 8.64 2.18 17.92
CA SER A 3 9.19 3.18 17.00
C SER A 3 8.14 4.24 16.68
N LYS A 4 8.58 5.48 16.48
CA LYS A 4 7.72 6.63 16.16
C LYS A 4 7.30 6.62 14.69
N PRO A 5 6.18 7.30 14.32
CA PRO A 5 5.87 7.61 12.93
C PRO A 5 7.07 8.24 12.21
N GLY A 6 7.30 7.79 10.96
CA GLY A 6 8.47 8.18 10.19
C GLY A 6 9.71 7.31 10.44
N ALA A 7 9.60 6.25 11.27
CA ALA A 7 10.65 5.24 11.50
C ALA A 7 12.05 5.83 11.77
N ASN A 8 12.13 6.97 12.46
CA ASN A 8 13.35 7.75 12.72
C ASN A 8 14.14 8.10 11.43
N GLY A 9 13.48 8.21 10.27
CA GLY A 9 14.08 8.54 8.99
C GLY A 9 14.51 7.34 8.15
N VAL A 10 14.34 6.11 8.63
CA VAL A 10 14.51 4.91 7.79
C VAL A 10 13.32 4.79 6.84
N MET A 11 13.59 4.52 5.58
CA MET A 11 12.59 4.19 4.57
C MET A 11 12.82 2.78 4.04
N PHE A 12 11.75 2.15 3.62
CA PHE A 12 11.79 0.86 2.96
C PHE A 12 11.02 0.93 1.64
N HIS A 13 11.72 0.71 0.52
CA HIS A 13 11.06 0.47 -0.75
C HIS A 13 10.61 -0.98 -0.82
N SER A 14 9.31 -1.21 -0.99
CA SER A 14 8.68 -2.54 -0.95
C SER A 14 8.68 -3.27 -2.31
N PHE A 15 9.45 -2.81 -3.29
CA PHE A 15 9.50 -3.32 -4.66
C PHE A 15 10.15 -4.70 -4.79
N MET A 16 9.74 -5.66 -3.96
CA MET A 16 10.35 -7.01 -3.89
C MET A 16 10.15 -7.83 -5.17
N ALA A 17 9.04 -7.58 -5.88
CA ALA A 17 8.71 -8.20 -7.16
C ALA A 17 8.70 -7.19 -8.32
N SER A 18 9.46 -6.09 -8.21
CA SER A 18 9.40 -4.91 -9.05
C SER A 18 8.26 -3.95 -8.71
N GLN A 19 8.32 -2.72 -9.23
CA GLN A 19 7.26 -1.73 -9.10
C GLN A 19 6.35 -1.80 -10.33
N VAL A 20 5.06 -2.09 -10.12
CA VAL A 20 4.09 -2.23 -11.22
C VAL A 20 3.39 -0.91 -11.47
N THR A 21 2.46 -0.52 -10.60
CA THR A 21 1.68 0.73 -10.76
C THR A 21 2.25 1.82 -9.87
N PRO A 22 2.50 3.04 -10.36
CA PRO A 22 2.18 3.56 -11.70
C PRO A 22 3.30 3.42 -12.75
N TYR A 23 4.51 2.97 -12.40
CA TYR A 23 5.70 3.14 -13.25
C TYR A 23 6.00 1.97 -14.18
N TYR A 24 5.49 0.76 -13.91
CA TYR A 24 5.78 -0.47 -14.66
C TYR A 24 7.28 -0.73 -14.84
N ASP A 25 8.07 -0.52 -13.77
CA ASP A 25 9.52 -0.71 -13.77
C ASP A 25 9.89 -2.13 -13.33
N ALA A 26 10.15 -3.00 -14.30
CA ALA A 26 10.54 -4.40 -14.06
C ALA A 26 11.90 -4.56 -13.36
N HIS A 27 12.75 -3.53 -13.34
CA HIS A 27 14.08 -3.58 -12.77
C HIS A 27 14.14 -3.09 -11.32
N SER A 28 13.15 -2.32 -10.85
CA SER A 28 13.14 -1.81 -9.48
C SER A 28 13.23 -2.93 -8.45
N ARG A 29 13.93 -2.67 -7.36
CA ARG A 29 14.15 -3.62 -6.26
C ARG A 29 13.92 -2.93 -4.93
N GLY A 30 13.45 -3.70 -3.97
CA GLY A 30 13.24 -3.25 -2.60
C GLY A 30 14.55 -3.04 -1.85
N GLY A 31 14.50 -2.23 -0.80
CA GLY A 31 15.65 -1.97 0.04
C GLY A 31 15.37 -0.98 1.15
N PHE A 32 16.22 -0.99 2.17
CA PHE A 32 16.21 0.00 3.23
C PHE A 32 17.13 1.15 2.87
N LEU A 33 16.69 2.38 3.15
CA LEU A 33 17.39 3.63 2.92
C LEU A 33 17.46 4.44 4.22
N GLY A 34 18.51 5.24 4.40
CA GLY A 34 18.63 6.13 5.55
C GLY A 34 19.07 5.45 6.86
N LEU A 35 19.64 4.25 6.80
CA LEU A 35 20.12 3.54 7.99
C LEU A 35 21.32 4.27 8.63
N GLY A 36 21.28 4.42 9.96
CA GLY A 36 22.36 4.91 10.79
C GLY A 36 22.56 4.01 12.01
N LEU A 37 23.68 4.20 12.72
CA LEU A 37 24.07 3.37 13.87
C LEU A 37 23.09 3.42 15.07
N TYR A 38 22.23 4.42 15.12
CA TYR A 38 21.25 4.63 16.20
C TYR A 38 19.90 3.97 15.95
N HIS A 39 19.70 3.35 14.77
CA HIS A 39 18.46 2.67 14.46
C HIS A 39 18.38 1.29 15.10
N HIS A 40 17.17 0.91 15.47
CA HIS A 40 16.88 -0.37 16.12
C HIS A 40 15.92 -1.21 15.26
N ARG A 41 15.81 -2.49 15.57
CA ARG A 41 14.89 -3.41 14.90
C ARG A 41 13.46 -2.85 14.76
N ALA A 42 12.99 -2.11 15.77
CA ALA A 42 11.66 -1.52 15.74
C ALA A 42 11.49 -0.49 14.62
N ASP A 43 12.55 0.28 14.32
CA ASP A 43 12.54 1.26 13.24
C ASP A 43 12.49 0.57 11.87
N LEU A 44 13.21 -0.54 11.70
CA LEU A 44 13.17 -1.33 10.47
C LEU A 44 11.77 -1.93 10.23
N ILE A 45 11.14 -2.49 11.27
CA ILE A 45 9.79 -3.03 11.17
C ILE A 45 8.79 -1.90 10.85
N ARG A 46 8.94 -0.74 11.50
CA ARG A 46 8.10 0.43 11.21
C ARG A 46 8.29 0.91 9.77
N ALA A 47 9.52 1.04 9.31
CA ALA A 47 9.85 1.46 7.95
C ALA A 47 9.27 0.49 6.90
N LEU A 48 9.31 -0.82 7.17
CA LEU A 48 8.70 -1.83 6.30
C LEU A 48 7.19 -1.62 6.16
N LEU A 49 6.48 -1.43 7.27
CA LEU A 49 5.03 -1.19 7.26
C LEU A 49 4.68 0.13 6.57
N GLU A 50 5.43 1.20 6.85
CA GLU A 50 5.24 2.50 6.21
C GLU A 50 5.60 2.45 4.71
N GLY A 51 6.65 1.72 4.32
CA GLY A 51 7.03 1.52 2.94
C GLY A 51 5.95 0.86 2.09
N CYS A 52 5.34 -0.22 2.61
CA CYS A 52 4.18 -0.85 1.96
C CYS A 52 3.00 0.13 1.82
N ALA A 53 2.77 0.98 2.83
CA ALA A 53 1.71 1.97 2.78
C ALA A 53 2.01 3.11 1.79
N HIS A 54 3.27 3.53 1.67
CA HIS A 54 3.70 4.52 0.67
C HIS A 54 3.59 3.99 -0.76
N GLU A 55 3.92 2.72 -1.00
CA GLU A 55 3.70 2.09 -2.29
C GLU A 55 2.19 2.05 -2.64
N MET A 56 1.34 1.64 -1.70
CA MET A 56 -0.11 1.68 -1.91
C MET A 56 -0.60 3.11 -2.17
N ARG A 57 -0.04 4.10 -1.49
CA ARG A 57 -0.38 5.51 -1.73
C ARG A 57 -0.03 5.95 -3.15
N MET A 58 1.12 5.54 -3.70
CA MET A 58 1.47 5.84 -5.11
C MET A 58 0.41 5.30 -6.08
N VAL A 59 -0.11 4.10 -5.82
CA VAL A 59 -1.20 3.51 -6.61
C VAL A 59 -2.49 4.32 -6.45
N VAL A 60 -2.87 4.66 -5.22
CA VAL A 60 -4.07 5.47 -4.92
C VAL A 60 -3.99 6.85 -5.57
N ASP A 61 -2.84 7.53 -5.45
CA ASP A 61 -2.63 8.86 -6.03
C ASP A 61 -2.76 8.83 -7.57
N SER A 62 -2.29 7.74 -8.22
CA SER A 62 -2.43 7.54 -9.66
C SER A 62 -3.91 7.42 -10.08
N PHE A 63 -4.68 6.57 -9.41
CA PHE A 63 -6.11 6.43 -9.70
C PHE A 63 -6.93 7.68 -9.32
N ASP A 64 -6.55 8.34 -8.24
CA ASP A 64 -7.24 9.54 -7.75
C ASP A 64 -7.15 10.70 -8.74
N SER A 65 -6.03 10.77 -9.51
CA SER A 65 -5.85 11.75 -10.58
C SER A 65 -6.72 11.48 -11.82
N ASP A 66 -7.10 10.23 -12.05
CA ASP A 66 -7.82 9.80 -13.24
C ASP A 66 -9.34 9.71 -13.04
N ILE A 67 -9.81 9.84 -11.79
CA ILE A 67 -11.23 9.72 -11.43
C ILE A 67 -11.78 11.10 -11.08
N ASP A 68 -12.82 11.53 -11.77
CA ASP A 68 -13.54 12.76 -11.44
C ASP A 68 -14.10 12.71 -10.02
N GLY A 69 -13.68 13.67 -9.18
CA GLY A 69 -14.03 13.70 -7.75
C GLY A 69 -13.19 12.77 -6.87
N GLY A 70 -12.24 12.04 -7.44
CA GLY A 70 -11.33 11.16 -6.73
C GLY A 70 -11.97 9.91 -6.12
N ILE A 71 -11.17 9.12 -5.41
CA ILE A 71 -11.63 7.92 -4.71
C ILE A 71 -12.42 8.33 -3.45
N THR A 72 -13.70 8.02 -3.40
CA THR A 72 -14.62 8.38 -2.29
C THR A 72 -14.91 7.23 -1.33
N ASP A 73 -14.79 5.97 -1.77
CA ASP A 73 -14.97 4.78 -0.93
C ASP A 73 -13.72 3.90 -1.03
N PHE A 74 -12.86 3.99 0.00
CA PHE A 74 -11.61 3.26 0.05
C PHE A 74 -11.75 2.05 0.98
N ARG A 75 -11.64 0.85 0.41
CA ARG A 75 -11.82 -0.41 1.13
C ARG A 75 -10.52 -1.21 1.15
N LEU A 76 -10.10 -1.59 2.35
CA LEU A 76 -8.94 -2.46 2.58
C LEU A 76 -9.39 -3.90 2.85
N THR A 77 -8.68 -4.84 2.25
CA THR A 77 -8.95 -6.26 2.38
C THR A 77 -7.64 -7.07 2.39
N GLY A 78 -7.74 -8.37 2.59
CA GLY A 78 -6.58 -9.26 2.63
C GLY A 78 -5.96 -9.43 4.02
N GLY A 79 -4.89 -10.23 4.08
CA GLY A 79 -4.25 -10.63 5.34
C GLY A 79 -3.69 -9.49 6.17
N GLY A 80 -3.24 -8.41 5.55
CA GLY A 80 -2.73 -7.20 6.23
C GLY A 80 -3.76 -6.50 7.11
N THR A 81 -5.06 -6.62 6.78
CA THR A 81 -6.14 -6.00 7.55
C THR A 81 -6.44 -6.69 8.87
N LYS A 82 -5.80 -7.84 9.16
CA LYS A 82 -5.86 -8.47 10.48
C LYS A 82 -5.16 -7.64 11.57
N SER A 83 -4.29 -6.71 11.19
CA SER A 83 -3.60 -5.79 12.10
C SER A 83 -4.21 -4.39 12.02
N ASN A 84 -5.00 -4.02 13.02
CA ASN A 84 -5.55 -2.67 13.13
C ASN A 84 -4.45 -1.59 13.12
N GLY A 85 -3.27 -1.89 13.70
CA GLY A 85 -2.13 -0.98 13.68
C GLY A 85 -1.58 -0.74 12.28
N PHE A 86 -1.53 -1.78 11.43
CA PHE A 86 -1.12 -1.62 10.04
C PHE A 86 -2.17 -0.90 9.20
N VAL A 87 -3.46 -1.22 9.41
CA VAL A 87 -4.57 -0.50 8.75
C VAL A 87 -4.52 0.99 9.08
N GLN A 88 -4.26 1.36 10.35
CA GLN A 88 -4.14 2.76 10.75
C GLN A 88 -2.94 3.44 10.06
N ILE A 89 -1.77 2.77 9.99
CA ILE A 89 -0.59 3.29 9.26
C ILE A 89 -0.93 3.55 7.79
N MET A 90 -1.59 2.61 7.12
CA MET A 90 -2.02 2.76 5.73
C MET A 90 -2.99 3.94 5.57
N THR A 91 -3.98 4.02 6.45
CA THR A 91 -4.97 5.11 6.46
C THR A 91 -4.32 6.48 6.66
N ASP A 92 -3.38 6.58 7.61
CA ASP A 92 -2.64 7.82 7.90
C ASP A 92 -1.77 8.27 6.74
N ILE A 93 -1.08 7.33 6.08
CA ILE A 93 -0.17 7.62 4.96
C ILE A 93 -0.94 7.95 3.68
N ILE A 94 -2.01 7.21 3.37
CA ILE A 94 -2.86 7.46 2.20
C ILE A 94 -3.66 8.76 2.39
N GLY A 95 -4.04 9.08 3.63
CA GLY A 95 -4.76 10.31 3.95
C GLY A 95 -6.25 10.27 3.61
N LYS A 96 -6.81 9.09 3.32
CA LYS A 96 -8.24 8.87 3.05
C LYS A 96 -8.85 7.96 4.12
N PRO A 97 -10.12 8.19 4.52
CA PRO A 97 -10.83 7.24 5.37
C PRO A 97 -10.89 5.85 4.72
N ALA A 98 -10.65 4.82 5.51
CA ALA A 98 -10.62 3.45 5.02
C ALA A 98 -11.67 2.59 5.74
N LYS A 99 -12.34 1.74 4.99
CA LYS A 99 -13.22 0.69 5.50
C LYS A 99 -12.53 -0.66 5.39
N VAL A 100 -12.69 -1.51 6.38
CA VAL A 100 -12.16 -2.88 6.36
C VAL A 100 -13.34 -3.83 6.21
N THR A 101 -13.26 -4.72 5.23
CA THR A 101 -14.28 -5.74 5.02
C THR A 101 -14.15 -6.89 6.02
N ARG A 102 -15.26 -7.45 6.45
CA ARG A 102 -15.30 -8.64 7.33
C ARG A 102 -14.62 -9.83 6.66
N GLU A 103 -14.96 -10.08 5.39
CA GLU A 103 -14.32 -11.13 4.62
C GLU A 103 -12.95 -10.65 4.12
N ARG A 104 -11.90 -11.43 4.44
CA ARG A 104 -10.52 -11.12 4.06
C ARG A 104 -10.15 -11.74 2.70
N GLU A 105 -10.79 -12.84 2.34
CA GLU A 105 -10.55 -13.55 1.09
C GLU A 105 -11.46 -13.00 -0.03
N CYS A 106 -11.25 -11.74 -0.40
CA CYS A 106 -12.11 -11.03 -1.35
C CYS A 106 -12.12 -11.65 -2.75
N THR A 107 -11.09 -12.36 -3.17
CA THR A 107 -11.09 -13.10 -4.45
C THR A 107 -12.13 -14.20 -4.41
N VAL A 108 -12.20 -14.97 -3.32
CA VAL A 108 -13.20 -16.02 -3.13
C VAL A 108 -14.60 -15.43 -3.00
N LEU A 109 -14.73 -14.34 -2.24
CA LEU A 109 -16.00 -13.63 -2.11
C LEU A 109 -16.50 -13.11 -3.46
N GLY A 110 -15.61 -12.53 -4.28
CA GLY A 110 -15.95 -12.06 -5.62
C GLY A 110 -16.44 -13.19 -6.53
N ALA A 111 -15.77 -14.35 -6.51
CA ALA A 111 -16.21 -15.54 -7.24
C ALA A 111 -17.57 -16.03 -6.75
N ALA A 112 -17.81 -16.01 -5.43
CA ALA A 112 -19.12 -16.40 -4.86
C ALA A 112 -20.24 -15.44 -5.27
N ILE A 113 -19.98 -14.13 -5.29
CA ILE A 113 -20.93 -13.09 -5.77
C ILE A 113 -21.30 -13.34 -7.23
N LEU A 114 -20.32 -13.58 -8.10
CA LEU A 114 -20.56 -13.86 -9.52
C LEU A 114 -21.33 -15.18 -9.71
N GLY A 115 -21.00 -16.21 -8.92
CA GLY A 115 -21.74 -17.50 -8.93
C GLY A 115 -23.19 -17.34 -8.49
N ALA A 116 -23.44 -16.60 -7.42
CA ALA A 116 -24.80 -16.35 -6.92
C ALA A 116 -25.64 -15.51 -7.90
N PHE A 117 -25.04 -14.51 -8.54
CA PHE A 117 -25.70 -13.78 -9.63
C PHE A 117 -25.98 -14.69 -10.83
N GLY A 118 -24.99 -15.48 -11.27
CA GLY A 118 -25.11 -16.38 -12.43
C GLY A 118 -26.14 -17.51 -12.22
N SER A 119 -26.38 -17.93 -10.98
CA SER A 119 -27.44 -18.92 -10.64
C SER A 119 -28.85 -18.33 -10.54
N GLY A 120 -28.97 -17.00 -10.61
CA GLY A 120 -30.26 -16.31 -10.48
C GLY A 120 -30.72 -16.07 -9.04
N GLU A 121 -29.85 -16.28 -8.04
CA GLU A 121 -30.16 -15.98 -6.62
C GLU A 121 -30.35 -14.48 -6.37
N PHE A 122 -29.64 -13.64 -7.12
CA PHE A 122 -29.73 -12.18 -7.09
C PHE A 122 -30.06 -11.62 -8.47
N ALA A 123 -30.89 -10.58 -8.52
CA ALA A 123 -31.30 -9.93 -9.76
C ALA A 123 -30.17 -9.08 -10.39
N SER A 124 -29.18 -8.67 -9.61
CA SER A 124 -27.99 -7.91 -10.07
C SER A 124 -26.74 -8.21 -9.25
N ILE A 125 -25.57 -7.92 -9.82
CA ILE A 125 -24.30 -7.99 -9.09
C ILE A 125 -24.31 -7.01 -7.90
N GLU A 126 -24.88 -5.83 -8.07
CA GLU A 126 -25.00 -4.83 -7.01
C GLU A 126 -25.81 -5.36 -5.81
N GLU A 127 -26.92 -6.02 -6.06
CA GLU A 127 -27.74 -6.67 -5.02
C GLU A 127 -26.92 -7.74 -4.28
N ALA A 128 -26.21 -8.60 -5.00
CA ALA A 128 -25.35 -9.61 -4.42
C ALA A 128 -24.21 -8.99 -3.58
N VAL A 129 -23.58 -7.93 -4.06
CA VAL A 129 -22.55 -7.19 -3.31
C VAL A 129 -23.11 -6.62 -2.02
N ASN A 130 -24.26 -5.96 -2.08
CA ASN A 130 -24.91 -5.37 -0.89
C ASN A 130 -25.31 -6.42 0.15
N ALA A 131 -25.71 -7.61 -0.31
CA ALA A 131 -26.07 -8.73 0.56
C ALA A 131 -24.83 -9.38 1.20
N MET A 132 -23.77 -9.62 0.44
CA MET A 132 -22.64 -10.47 0.82
C MET A 132 -21.43 -9.70 1.38
N VAL A 133 -21.19 -8.46 0.96
CA VAL A 133 -20.08 -7.65 1.47
C VAL A 133 -20.47 -6.92 2.75
N LYS A 134 -19.75 -7.16 3.82
CA LYS A 134 -19.96 -6.50 5.12
C LYS A 134 -18.73 -5.71 5.53
N VAL A 135 -18.93 -4.48 6.00
CA VAL A 135 -17.87 -3.67 6.63
C VAL A 135 -17.78 -4.08 8.10
N GLU A 136 -16.57 -4.34 8.59
CA GLU A 136 -16.29 -4.71 9.98
C GLU A 136 -15.70 -3.55 10.78
N GLY A 137 -14.96 -2.65 10.13
CA GLY A 137 -14.33 -1.51 10.80
C GLY A 137 -14.09 -0.34 9.86
N GLU A 138 -14.02 0.85 10.47
CA GLU A 138 -13.72 2.10 9.78
C GLU A 138 -12.54 2.79 10.47
N PHE A 139 -11.65 3.35 9.67
CA PHE A 139 -10.44 4.04 10.12
C PHE A 139 -10.39 5.43 9.51
N THR A 140 -10.02 6.42 10.30
CA THR A 140 -9.85 7.80 9.83
C THR A 140 -8.40 8.22 9.97
N PRO A 141 -7.87 9.02 9.01
CA PRO A 141 -6.50 9.51 9.07
C PRO A 141 -6.25 10.40 10.30
N ASN A 142 -5.11 10.21 10.95
CA ASN A 142 -4.66 11.10 12.01
C ASN A 142 -4.10 12.39 11.42
N LYS A 143 -4.86 13.47 11.50
CA LYS A 143 -4.50 14.77 10.94
C LYS A 143 -3.17 15.33 11.46
N ASN A 144 -2.76 14.96 12.68
CA ASN A 144 -1.48 15.39 13.26
C ASN A 144 -0.26 14.77 12.58
N LEU A 145 -0.44 13.66 11.85
CA LEU A 145 0.62 12.97 11.12
C LEU A 145 0.66 13.36 9.63
N ASN A 146 -0.30 14.16 9.17
CA ASN A 146 -0.44 14.48 7.74
C ASN A 146 0.83 15.11 7.17
N THR A 147 1.35 16.17 7.79
CA THR A 147 2.56 16.85 7.29
C THR A 147 3.75 15.89 7.25
N LEU A 148 3.97 15.12 8.31
CA LEU A 148 5.04 14.13 8.37
C LEU A 148 4.96 13.15 7.20
N TYR A 149 3.80 12.54 6.98
CA TYR A 149 3.65 11.54 5.93
C TYR A 149 3.60 12.12 4.52
N GLN A 150 3.17 13.38 4.35
CA GLN A 150 3.31 14.10 3.09
C GLN A 150 4.79 14.29 2.71
N ASP A 151 5.60 14.75 3.66
CA ASP A 151 7.01 14.99 3.41
C ASP A 151 7.77 13.66 3.22
N GLN A 152 7.47 12.63 4.02
CA GLN A 152 8.05 11.30 3.85
C GLN A 152 7.69 10.70 2.48
N HIS A 153 6.46 10.90 2.00
CA HIS A 153 6.04 10.39 0.69
C HIS A 153 6.77 11.06 -0.47
N LYS A 154 7.01 12.38 -0.39
CA LYS A 154 7.84 13.09 -1.38
C LYS A 154 9.25 12.51 -1.46
N ILE A 155 9.86 12.23 -0.29
CA ILE A 155 11.20 11.65 -0.23
C ILE A 155 11.19 10.20 -0.76
N TYR A 156 10.18 9.41 -0.40
CA TYR A 156 9.98 8.04 -0.87
C TYR A 156 9.94 7.97 -2.41
N ARG A 157 9.13 8.83 -3.04
CA ARG A 157 9.06 8.95 -4.51
C ARG A 157 10.37 9.44 -5.10
N GLY A 158 10.98 10.47 -4.52
CA GLY A 158 12.22 11.06 -4.99
C GLY A 158 13.39 10.07 -5.02
N PHE A 159 13.49 9.17 -4.04
CA PHE A 159 14.47 8.09 -4.07
C PHE A 159 14.22 7.10 -5.21
N TYR A 160 12.98 6.69 -5.42
CA TYR A 160 12.65 5.83 -6.55
C TYR A 160 13.04 6.50 -7.88
N GLU A 161 12.61 7.73 -8.10
CA GLU A 161 12.87 8.50 -9.32
C GLU A 161 14.37 8.68 -9.57
N ALA A 162 15.14 9.00 -8.53
CA ALA A 162 16.60 9.16 -8.64
C ALA A 162 17.28 7.84 -9.04
N MET A 163 16.93 6.72 -8.43
CA MET A 163 17.50 5.41 -8.74
C MET A 163 17.11 4.93 -10.13
N ALA A 164 15.85 5.12 -10.53
CA ALA A 164 15.34 4.74 -11.85
C ALA A 164 16.00 5.57 -12.96
N ASN A 165 16.00 6.91 -12.82
CA ASN A 165 16.58 7.82 -13.83
C ASN A 165 18.09 7.63 -13.98
N ALA A 166 18.80 7.29 -12.90
CA ALA A 166 20.22 6.98 -12.95
C ALA A 166 20.52 5.56 -13.45
N GLY A 167 19.51 4.75 -13.79
CA GLY A 167 19.67 3.38 -14.28
C GLY A 167 20.19 2.38 -13.23
N GLN A 168 20.17 2.75 -11.93
CA GLN A 168 20.75 1.91 -10.88
C GLN A 168 19.97 0.63 -10.64
N TYR A 169 18.67 0.63 -10.78
CA TYR A 169 17.87 -0.59 -10.69
C TYR A 169 18.22 -1.59 -11.80
N LYS A 170 18.40 -1.09 -13.04
CA LYS A 170 18.83 -1.93 -14.16
C LYS A 170 20.23 -2.48 -13.93
N ALA A 171 21.17 -1.66 -13.48
CA ALA A 171 22.54 -2.09 -13.19
C ALA A 171 22.59 -3.17 -12.09
N LEU A 172 21.79 -3.01 -11.04
CA LEU A 172 21.66 -4.01 -9.97
C LEU A 172 21.03 -5.32 -10.48
N HIS A 173 20.02 -5.23 -11.34
CA HIS A 173 19.41 -6.38 -11.98
C HIS A 173 20.42 -7.14 -12.86
N ASP A 174 21.12 -6.44 -13.75
CA ASP A 174 22.12 -7.02 -14.66
C ASP A 174 23.25 -7.68 -13.86
N PHE A 175 23.70 -7.04 -12.76
CA PHE A 175 24.68 -7.61 -11.84
C PHE A 175 24.18 -8.94 -11.24
N SER A 176 22.93 -9.01 -10.79
CA SER A 176 22.37 -10.22 -10.21
C SER A 176 22.29 -11.37 -11.24
N LEU A 177 21.97 -11.08 -12.50
CA LEU A 177 21.95 -12.10 -13.56
C LEU A 177 23.35 -12.60 -13.93
N LYS A 178 24.36 -11.74 -13.78
CA LYS A 178 25.74 -12.10 -14.15
C LYS A 178 26.41 -13.01 -13.11
N TYR A 179 26.05 -12.92 -11.83
CA TYR A 179 26.77 -13.55 -10.74
C TYR A 179 25.92 -14.54 -9.92
N ASN A 180 24.68 -14.78 -10.26
CA ASN A 180 23.78 -15.83 -9.77
C ASN A 180 23.45 -16.81 -10.89
#